data_22a319c5febfaee5fdc3d06dab3e9d4c
#
_entry.id   22a319c5febfaee5fdc3d06dab3e9d4c
#
_cell.length_a   1.000
_cell.length_b   1.000
_cell.length_c   1.000
_cell.angle_alpha   90.00
_cell.angle_beta   90.00
_cell.angle_gamma   90.00
#
_symmetry.space_group_name_H-M   'P 1'
#
loop_
_entity.id
_entity.type
_entity.pdbx_description
1 polymer ?
#
loop_
_entity_poly.entity_id
_entity_poly.type
_entity_poly.pdbx_seq_one_letter_code
_entity_poly.pdbx_strand_id
1 'polypeptide(L)'
;MTLHQTISPSLTLDIIRTDVITPLLELSKDPIPNIRFNVSKSLEVLAATFGGTPEGRQFVQDWVMPTLERQKNDPDADVRYFANRALQKALATVA
;
A
#
# COMPACT_ATOMS: atom_id res chain seq x y z
N MET A 1 -12.44 18.93 18.27
CA MET A 1 -11.08 18.41 18.25
C MET A 1 -10.29 18.96 17.08
N THR A 2 -9.19 19.59 17.34
CA THR A 2 -8.42 20.23 16.28
C THR A 2 -7.07 19.60 15.99
N LEU A 3 -6.73 18.52 16.73
CA LEU A 3 -5.41 17.95 16.64
C LEU A 3 -5.08 17.46 15.23
N HIS A 4 -6.02 16.79 14.59
CA HIS A 4 -5.80 16.28 13.23
C HIS A 4 -5.71 17.39 12.20
N GLN A 5 -6.21 18.59 12.51
CA GLN A 5 -6.12 19.73 11.61
C GLN A 5 -4.73 20.35 11.60
N THR A 6 -3.94 20.08 12.63
CA THR A 6 -2.58 20.61 12.73
C THR A 6 -1.53 19.62 12.25
N ILE A 7 -1.92 18.39 11.93
CA ILE A 7 -1.01 17.38 11.42
C ILE A 7 -0.83 17.60 9.92
N SER A 8 0.42 17.81 9.51
CA SER A 8 0.74 17.99 8.10
C SER A 8 0.58 16.65 7.35
N PRO A 9 0.34 16.68 6.03
CA PRO A 9 0.32 15.44 5.24
C PRO A 9 1.62 14.64 5.36
N SER A 10 2.76 15.30 5.42
CA SER A 10 4.05 14.63 5.59
C SER A 10 4.12 13.87 6.90
N LEU A 11 3.66 14.47 8.00
CA LEU A 11 3.65 13.81 9.30
C LEU A 11 2.69 12.62 9.30
N THR A 12 1.53 12.76 8.66
CA THR A 12 0.58 11.66 8.53
C THR A 12 1.20 10.49 7.77
N LEU A 13 1.89 10.76 6.66
CA LEU A 13 2.55 9.72 5.88
C LEU A 13 3.69 9.06 6.65
N ASP A 14 4.42 9.81 7.48
CA ASP A 14 5.46 9.24 8.33
C ASP A 14 4.87 8.24 9.33
N ILE A 15 3.73 8.57 9.93
CA ILE A 15 3.03 7.67 10.84
C ILE A 15 2.57 6.42 10.11
N ILE A 16 1.98 6.57 8.93
CA ILE A 16 1.51 5.45 8.11
C ILE A 16 2.69 4.55 7.73
N ARG A 17 3.81 5.14 7.32
CA ARG A 17 4.99 4.37 6.94
C ARG A 17 5.52 3.54 8.12
N THR A 18 5.54 4.12 9.30
CA THR A 18 6.07 3.46 10.50
C THR A 18 5.08 2.45 11.06
N ASP A 19 3.81 2.85 11.23
CA ASP A 19 2.85 2.10 12.04
C ASP A 19 1.96 1.18 11.19
N VAL A 20 1.87 1.41 9.90
CA VAL A 20 0.99 0.64 9.00
C VAL A 20 1.79 -0.13 7.96
N ILE A 21 2.65 0.55 7.22
CA ILE A 21 3.37 -0.08 6.11
C ILE A 21 4.34 -1.15 6.60
N THR A 22 5.08 -0.89 7.67
CA THR A 22 6.06 -1.87 8.16
C THR A 22 5.40 -3.19 8.53
N PRO A 23 4.30 -3.21 9.32
CA PRO A 23 3.59 -4.47 9.57
C PRO A 23 3.04 -5.11 8.29
N LEU A 24 2.54 -4.33 7.34
CA LEU A 24 2.04 -4.88 6.08
C LEU A 24 3.14 -5.53 5.26
N LEU A 25 4.33 -4.95 5.25
CA LEU A 25 5.48 -5.54 4.55
C LEU A 25 5.84 -6.90 5.14
N GLU A 26 5.78 -7.03 6.46
CA GLU A 26 6.03 -8.31 7.11
C GLU A 26 4.94 -9.32 6.77
N LEU A 27 3.68 -8.92 6.83
CA LEU A 27 2.56 -9.80 6.50
C LEU A 27 2.54 -10.20 5.02
N SER A 28 3.14 -9.40 4.15
CA SER A 28 3.23 -9.74 2.73
C SER A 28 4.08 -10.98 2.47
N LYS A 29 4.84 -11.42 3.47
CA LYS A 29 5.70 -12.61 3.40
C LYS A 29 5.16 -13.76 4.24
N ASP A 30 3.94 -13.62 4.79
CA ASP A 30 3.34 -14.66 5.62
C ASP A 30 3.11 -15.93 4.80
N PRO A 31 3.31 -17.13 5.40
CA PRO A 31 3.06 -18.39 4.68
C PRO A 31 1.62 -18.60 4.24
N ILE A 32 0.66 -17.93 4.87
CA ILE A 32 -0.77 -18.12 4.58
C ILE A 32 -1.20 -17.19 3.43
N PRO A 33 -1.67 -17.74 2.28
CA PRO A 33 -2.05 -16.91 1.14
C PRO A 33 -3.15 -15.89 1.45
N ASN A 34 -4.11 -16.23 2.29
CA ASN A 34 -5.19 -15.31 2.67
C ASN A 34 -4.63 -14.05 3.33
N ILE A 35 -3.58 -14.18 4.14
CA ILE A 35 -2.93 -13.03 4.76
C ILE A 35 -2.23 -12.19 3.68
N ARG A 36 -1.51 -12.84 2.76
CA ARG A 36 -0.80 -12.13 1.71
C ARG A 36 -1.72 -11.35 0.79
N PHE A 37 -2.85 -11.92 0.35
CA PHE A 37 -3.73 -11.16 -0.54
C PHE A 37 -4.50 -10.07 0.19
N ASN A 38 -4.74 -10.20 1.50
CA ASN A 38 -5.31 -9.12 2.28
C ASN A 38 -4.33 -7.93 2.36
N VAL A 39 -3.04 -8.18 2.37
CA VAL A 39 -2.04 -7.12 2.24
C VAL A 39 -2.22 -6.39 0.91
N SER A 40 -2.38 -7.11 -0.20
CA SER A 40 -2.62 -6.50 -1.50
C SER A 40 -3.84 -5.58 -1.48
N LYS A 41 -4.93 -6.02 -0.85
CA LYS A 41 -6.15 -5.22 -0.73
C LYS A 41 -5.93 -3.96 0.11
N SER A 42 -5.18 -4.09 1.21
CA SER A 42 -4.86 -2.95 2.07
C SER A 42 -3.99 -1.94 1.32
N LEU A 43 -3.03 -2.40 0.55
CA LEU A 43 -2.17 -1.53 -0.24
C LEU A 43 -2.95 -0.80 -1.33
N GLU A 44 -3.96 -1.45 -1.92
CA GLU A 44 -4.84 -0.80 -2.87
C GLU A 44 -5.58 0.38 -2.22
N VAL A 45 -6.10 0.19 -1.02
CA VAL A 45 -6.79 1.24 -0.28
C VAL A 45 -5.84 2.39 0.05
N LEU A 46 -4.61 2.07 0.48
CA LEU A 46 -3.62 3.11 0.78
C LEU A 46 -3.28 3.92 -0.46
N ALA A 47 -3.12 3.28 -1.60
CA ALA A 47 -2.85 3.98 -2.86
C ALA A 47 -3.98 4.93 -3.22
N ALA A 48 -5.22 4.48 -3.09
CA ALA A 48 -6.38 5.32 -3.38
C ALA A 48 -6.49 6.49 -2.40
N THR A 49 -6.17 6.26 -1.13
CA THR A 49 -6.30 7.27 -0.09
C THR A 49 -5.24 8.37 -0.23
N PHE A 50 -4.00 8.00 -0.52
CA PHE A 50 -2.88 8.93 -0.46
C PHE A 50 -2.39 9.40 -1.83
N GLY A 51 -2.92 8.85 -2.92
CA GLY A 51 -2.44 9.20 -4.26
C GLY A 51 -2.84 10.56 -4.78
N GLY A 52 -3.62 11.33 -4.00
CA GLY A 52 -4.11 12.64 -4.43
C GLY A 52 -3.14 13.80 -4.23
N THR A 53 -2.02 13.58 -3.55
CA THR A 53 -1.02 14.61 -3.30
C THR A 53 0.34 14.15 -3.84
N PRO A 54 1.27 15.10 -4.13
CA PRO A 54 2.62 14.73 -4.58
C PRO A 54 3.35 13.84 -3.56
N GLU A 55 3.26 14.16 -2.28
CA GLU A 55 3.88 13.36 -1.21
C GLU A 55 3.26 11.98 -1.13
N GLY A 56 1.93 11.91 -1.26
CA GLY A 56 1.22 10.63 -1.25
C GLY A 56 1.59 9.77 -2.44
N ARG A 57 1.70 10.35 -3.64
CA ARG A 57 2.12 9.62 -4.83
C ARG A 57 3.54 9.08 -4.67
N GLN A 58 4.43 9.86 -4.07
CA GLN A 58 5.79 9.40 -3.79
C GLN A 58 5.78 8.22 -2.82
N PHE A 59 4.96 8.30 -1.77
CA PHE A 59 4.78 7.21 -0.83
C PHE A 59 4.30 5.93 -1.53
N VAL A 60 3.33 6.06 -2.43
CA VAL A 60 2.81 4.92 -3.19
C VAL A 60 3.91 4.31 -4.05
N GLN A 61 4.70 5.13 -4.74
CA GLN A 61 5.80 4.65 -5.58
C GLN A 61 6.91 3.97 -4.78
N ASP A 62 7.19 4.48 -3.58
CA ASP A 62 8.32 4.00 -2.79
C ASP A 62 7.99 2.77 -1.96
N TRP A 63 6.75 2.65 -1.50
CA TRP A 63 6.38 1.64 -0.50
C TRP A 63 5.30 0.68 -0.96
N VAL A 64 4.30 1.18 -1.69
CA VAL A 64 3.16 0.36 -2.10
C VAL A 64 3.48 -0.44 -3.35
N MET A 65 3.96 0.23 -4.38
CA MET A 65 4.19 -0.41 -5.67
C MET A 65 5.26 -1.50 -5.64
N PRO A 66 6.41 -1.33 -4.97
CA PRO A 66 7.40 -2.40 -4.91
C PRO A 66 6.86 -3.69 -4.28
N THR A 67 6.04 -3.56 -3.24
CA THR A 67 5.43 -4.72 -2.59
C THR A 67 4.45 -5.41 -3.53
N LEU A 68 3.61 -4.65 -4.21
CA LEU A 68 2.66 -5.20 -5.17
C LEU A 68 3.37 -5.85 -6.36
N GLU A 69 4.47 -5.27 -6.81
CA GLU A 69 5.30 -5.86 -7.88
C GLU A 69 5.80 -7.25 -7.49
N ARG A 70 6.21 -7.43 -6.24
CA ARG A 70 6.60 -8.75 -5.75
C ARG A 70 5.41 -9.69 -5.66
N GLN A 71 4.28 -9.21 -5.18
CA GLN A 71 3.11 -10.04 -4.97
C GLN A 71 2.46 -10.49 -6.27
N LYS A 72 2.63 -9.76 -7.35
CA LYS A 72 2.07 -10.19 -8.63
C LYS A 72 2.77 -11.45 -9.16
N ASN A 73 3.90 -11.81 -8.61
CA ASN A 73 4.63 -13.05 -8.95
C ASN A 73 4.50 -14.12 -7.85
N ASP A 74 3.57 -13.96 -6.94
CA ASP A 74 3.34 -14.90 -5.84
C ASP A 74 2.92 -16.27 -6.38
N PRO A 75 3.32 -17.37 -5.72
CA PRO A 75 2.87 -18.70 -6.12
C PRO A 75 1.36 -18.91 -6.07
N ASP A 76 0.65 -18.17 -5.20
CA ASP A 76 -0.79 -18.30 -5.04
C ASP A 76 -1.54 -17.44 -6.07
N ALA A 77 -2.54 -18.04 -6.74
CA ALA A 77 -3.28 -17.37 -7.80
C ALA A 77 -4.10 -16.20 -7.29
N ASP A 78 -4.66 -16.30 -6.08
CA ASP A 78 -5.46 -15.23 -5.51
C ASP A 78 -4.59 -14.04 -5.14
N VAL A 79 -3.41 -14.30 -4.58
CA VAL A 79 -2.45 -13.22 -4.28
C VAL A 79 -2.07 -12.50 -5.57
N ARG A 80 -1.77 -13.24 -6.64
CA ARG A 80 -1.44 -12.63 -7.94
C ARG A 80 -2.60 -11.78 -8.46
N TYR A 81 -3.82 -12.27 -8.36
CA TYR A 81 -5.00 -11.55 -8.84
C TYR A 81 -5.18 -10.21 -8.13
N PHE A 82 -5.18 -10.23 -6.79
CA PHE A 82 -5.40 -9.00 -6.02
C PHE A 82 -4.21 -8.05 -6.14
N ALA A 83 -2.99 -8.57 -6.25
CA ALA A 83 -1.83 -7.74 -6.47
C ALA A 83 -1.87 -7.04 -7.83
N ASN A 84 -2.24 -7.73 -8.89
CA ASN A 84 -2.36 -7.13 -10.21
C ASN A 84 -3.44 -6.05 -10.23
N ARG A 85 -4.58 -6.31 -9.62
CA ARG A 85 -5.65 -5.33 -9.53
C ARG A 85 -5.22 -4.08 -8.77
N ALA A 86 -4.59 -4.29 -7.62
CA ALA A 86 -4.11 -3.18 -6.80
C ALA A 86 -3.03 -2.38 -7.53
N LEU A 87 -2.13 -3.07 -8.24
CA LEU A 87 -1.06 -2.41 -8.98
C LEU A 87 -1.61 -1.54 -10.11
N GLN A 88 -2.61 -2.02 -10.83
CA GLN A 88 -3.24 -1.23 -11.89
C GLN A 88 -3.86 0.04 -11.33
N LYS A 89 -4.53 -0.05 -10.18
CA LYS A 89 -5.11 1.12 -9.53
C LYS A 89 -4.05 2.07 -9.02
N ALA A 90 -2.96 1.55 -8.46
CA ALA A 90 -1.86 2.38 -7.98
C ALA A 90 -1.19 3.11 -9.15
N LEU A 91 -0.97 2.43 -10.27
CA LEU A 91 -0.41 3.05 -11.47
C LEU A 91 -1.29 4.18 -12.00
N ALA A 92 -2.60 3.98 -12.02
CA ALA A 92 -3.52 5.04 -12.44
C ALA A 92 -3.48 6.24 -11.50
N THR A 93 -3.24 5.99 -10.22
CA THR A 93 -3.19 7.04 -9.21
C THR A 93 -1.93 7.90 -9.34
N VAL A 94 -0.78 7.29 -9.66
CA VAL A 94 0.49 8.01 -9.74
C VAL A 94 0.82 8.51 -11.14
N ALA A 95 0.01 8.15 -12.11
CA ALA A 95 0.22 8.57 -13.51
C ALA A 95 0.00 10.08 -13.73
#